data_652e7821b7996976a4cc1c4f2b9971f6
#
_entry.id   652e7821b7996976a4cc1c4f2b9971f6
#
_cell.length_a   1.000
_cell.length_b   1.000
_cell.length_c   1.000
_cell.angle_alpha   90.00
_cell.angle_beta   90.00
_cell.angle_gamma   90.00
#
_symmetry.space_group_name_H-M   'P 1'
#
loop_
_entity.id
_entity.type
_entity.pdbx_description
1 polymer ?
#
loop_
_entity_poly.entity_id
_entity_poly.type
_entity_poly.pdbx_seq_one_letter_code
_entity_poly.pdbx_strand_id
1 'polypeptide(L)'
;YEIKVLSDGRTPLISESTYAFTADQDYAHSIAYPRLTYDYAQLRAATQTKPINLKITASRNGGSPMTVTQTWQLRQINDCPTYIRSRRLQTNGIIKNETMNVAIITLAGFVNENHPSIPRILSEALATGEIDSFSGYQEGTDISVLRQLNAIWKVLEKKGIRYSSIDTTTGSSTGVQHVRLIEDTLSTRQANCVDGSALFASIAIKIGMDAYL
;
A
#
# COMPACT_ATOMS: atom_id res chain seq x y z
N TYR A 1 27.62 10.82 -6.02
CA TYR A 1 27.01 11.08 -4.72
C TYR A 1 26.52 9.78 -4.11
N GLU A 2 26.62 9.68 -2.81
CA GLU A 2 26.03 8.61 -2.02
C GLU A 2 25.10 9.22 -0.97
N ILE A 3 23.91 8.66 -0.82
CA ILE A 3 22.94 9.04 0.21
C ILE A 3 22.68 7.83 1.08
N LYS A 4 22.74 8.02 2.39
CA LYS A 4 22.34 7.02 3.39
C LYS A 4 21.15 7.54 4.19
N VAL A 5 20.18 6.70 4.39
CA VAL A 5 18.99 6.98 5.21
C VAL A 5 18.86 5.92 6.30
N LEU A 6 18.66 6.36 7.52
CA LEU A 6 18.49 5.49 8.70
C LEU A 6 17.46 6.13 9.64
N SER A 7 16.55 5.37 10.22
CA SER A 7 15.75 5.86 11.34
C SER A 7 16.48 5.70 12.66
N ASP A 8 16.13 6.53 13.65
CA ASP A 8 16.67 6.44 14.99
C ASP A 8 16.14 5.22 15.78
N GLY A 9 16.73 4.98 16.96
CA GLY A 9 16.34 3.92 17.88
C GLY A 9 17.28 2.72 17.87
N ARG A 10 17.16 1.87 18.92
CA ARG A 10 17.96 0.65 19.08
C ARG A 10 17.65 -0.39 17.99
N THR A 11 16.39 -0.44 17.57
CA THR A 11 15.92 -1.26 16.46
C THR A 11 15.30 -0.28 15.45
N PRO A 12 16.05 0.16 14.44
CA PRO A 12 15.57 1.17 13.52
C PRO A 12 14.43 0.63 12.66
N LEU A 13 13.37 1.42 12.51
CA LEU A 13 12.25 1.11 11.61
C LEU A 13 12.71 1.06 10.15
N ILE A 14 13.59 2.00 9.76
CA ILE A 14 14.24 2.03 8.46
C ILE A 14 15.69 1.64 8.70
N SER A 15 16.08 0.48 8.18
CA SER A 15 17.47 0.03 8.19
C SER A 15 18.33 0.95 7.34
N GLU A 16 19.62 1.03 7.63
CA GLU A 16 20.52 1.85 6.82
C GLU A 16 20.41 1.45 5.34
N SER A 17 19.91 2.38 4.56
CA SER A 17 19.71 2.21 3.12
C SER A 17 20.65 3.16 2.39
N THR A 18 21.51 2.62 1.53
CA THR A 18 22.48 3.38 0.75
C THR A 18 21.99 3.48 -0.70
N TYR A 19 22.06 4.68 -1.24
CA TYR A 19 21.73 4.95 -2.64
C TYR A 19 22.86 5.79 -3.26
N ALA A 20 23.47 5.27 -4.33
CA ALA A 20 24.49 5.96 -5.10
C ALA A 20 23.89 6.44 -6.43
N PHE A 21 24.22 7.67 -6.82
CA PHE A 21 23.78 8.25 -8.09
C PHE A 21 24.79 9.25 -8.63
N THR A 22 24.73 9.48 -9.94
CA THR A 22 25.49 10.54 -10.60
C THR A 22 24.57 11.72 -10.84
N ALA A 23 24.94 12.90 -10.28
CA ALA A 23 24.20 14.12 -10.56
C ALA A 23 24.58 14.64 -11.95
N ASP A 24 23.58 15.06 -12.71
CA ASP A 24 23.80 15.73 -13.98
C ASP A 24 24.37 17.12 -13.72
N GLN A 25 25.44 17.47 -14.42
CA GLN A 25 26.13 18.75 -14.27
C GLN A 25 25.31 19.93 -14.81
N ASP A 26 24.39 19.67 -15.69
CA ASP A 26 23.55 20.68 -16.34
C ASP A 26 22.36 21.13 -15.47
N TYR A 27 22.11 20.47 -14.34
CA TYR A 27 21.01 20.80 -13.46
C TYR A 27 21.50 21.31 -12.10
N ALA A 28 20.99 22.48 -11.70
CA ALA A 28 21.26 23.05 -10.39
C ALA A 28 20.72 22.21 -9.22
N HIS A 29 19.76 21.31 -9.49
CA HIS A 29 19.12 20.46 -8.50
C HIS A 29 18.95 19.04 -9.04
N SER A 30 19.33 18.06 -8.24
CA SER A 30 19.07 16.64 -8.49
C SER A 30 18.18 16.07 -7.39
N ILE A 31 17.20 15.23 -7.77
CA ILE A 31 16.33 14.54 -6.83
C ILE A 31 16.76 13.08 -6.79
N ALA A 32 17.08 12.58 -5.60
CA ALA A 32 17.38 11.18 -5.36
C ALA A 32 16.20 10.49 -4.72
N TYR A 33 15.90 9.26 -5.17
CA TYR A 33 14.84 8.41 -4.64
C TYR A 33 15.46 7.15 -4.02
N PRO A 34 15.95 7.21 -2.77
CA PRO A 34 16.57 6.05 -2.13
C PRO A 34 15.52 4.96 -1.90
N ARG A 35 15.90 3.71 -2.18
CA ARG A 35 15.07 2.56 -1.85
C ARG A 35 15.23 2.26 -0.37
N LEU A 36 14.18 2.53 0.42
CA LEU A 36 14.20 2.32 1.85
C LEU A 36 13.78 0.88 2.20
N THR A 37 14.47 0.28 3.17
CA THR A 37 14.12 -1.02 3.73
C THR A 37 13.49 -0.82 5.11
N TYR A 38 12.26 -1.28 5.25
CA TYR A 38 11.46 -1.14 6.47
C TYR A 38 11.40 -2.43 7.28
N ASP A 39 11.40 -2.31 8.60
CA ASP A 39 11.00 -3.39 9.49
C ASP A 39 9.47 -3.51 9.47
N TYR A 40 8.98 -4.50 8.74
CA TYR A 40 7.55 -4.72 8.55
C TYR A 40 6.84 -5.05 9.87
N ALA A 41 7.49 -5.77 10.79
CA ALA A 41 6.90 -6.12 12.09
C ALA A 41 6.64 -4.86 12.92
N GLN A 42 7.57 -3.90 12.92
CA GLN A 42 7.37 -2.62 13.58
C GLN A 42 6.29 -1.76 12.92
N LEU A 43 6.21 -1.76 11.57
CA LEU A 43 5.12 -1.08 10.86
C LEU A 43 3.77 -1.65 11.25
N ARG A 44 3.67 -2.98 11.29
CA ARG A 44 2.44 -3.71 11.63
C ARG A 44 2.01 -3.46 13.08
N ALA A 45 2.96 -3.34 14.00
CA ALA A 45 2.70 -3.07 15.41
C ALA A 45 2.33 -1.60 15.71
N ALA A 46 2.49 -0.69 14.75
CA ALA A 46 2.15 0.72 14.93
C ALA A 46 0.63 0.91 14.89
N THR A 47 0.01 1.13 16.05
CA THR A 47 -1.44 1.33 16.21
C THR A 47 -1.88 2.79 16.21
N GLN A 48 -0.94 3.71 16.10
CA GLN A 48 -1.20 5.15 16.02
C GLN A 48 -0.06 5.88 15.30
N THR A 49 -0.37 7.05 14.77
CA THR A 49 0.65 7.92 14.18
C THR A 49 1.65 8.36 15.25
N LYS A 50 2.94 8.24 14.96
CA LYS A 50 4.02 8.64 15.86
C LYS A 50 5.17 9.33 15.13
N PRO A 51 5.89 10.29 15.77
CA PRO A 51 7.08 10.87 15.19
C PRO A 51 8.21 9.84 15.10
N ILE A 52 8.97 9.89 14.01
CA ILE A 52 10.24 9.18 13.83
C ILE A 52 11.28 10.18 13.34
N ASN A 53 12.53 10.02 13.77
CA ASN A 53 13.62 10.83 13.28
C ASN A 53 14.38 10.04 12.21
N LEU A 54 14.61 10.68 11.07
CA LEU A 54 15.40 10.16 9.97
C LEU A 54 16.73 10.91 9.92
N LYS A 55 17.82 10.15 10.01
CA LYS A 55 19.16 10.64 9.75
C LYS A 55 19.47 10.42 8.27
N ILE A 56 19.66 11.51 7.55
CA ILE A 56 20.00 11.50 6.13
C ILE A 56 21.42 12.02 5.99
N THR A 57 22.29 11.18 5.45
CA THR A 57 23.70 11.53 5.24
C THR A 57 24.00 11.54 3.75
N ALA A 58 24.54 12.62 3.24
CA ALA A 58 24.95 12.76 1.84
C ALA A 58 26.46 12.98 1.76
N SER A 59 27.15 12.27 0.87
CA SER A 59 28.57 12.46 0.59
C SER A 59 28.82 12.53 -0.92
N ARG A 60 29.86 13.24 -1.31
CA ARG A 60 30.29 13.36 -2.71
C ARG A 60 31.65 12.66 -2.86
N ASN A 61 31.71 11.58 -3.66
CA ASN A 61 32.96 10.90 -4.05
C ASN A 61 33.97 10.71 -2.91
N GLY A 62 33.49 10.25 -1.74
CA GLY A 62 34.36 10.05 -0.57
C GLY A 62 34.73 11.34 0.19
N GLY A 63 34.15 12.49 -0.17
CA GLY A 63 34.31 13.73 0.59
C GLY A 63 33.61 13.68 1.96
N SER A 64 33.81 14.71 2.76
CA SER A 64 33.19 14.82 4.08
C SER A 64 31.66 14.75 3.98
N PRO A 65 31.01 13.83 4.73
CA PRO A 65 29.56 13.68 4.68
C PRO A 65 28.84 14.86 5.35
N MET A 66 27.75 15.28 4.74
CA MET A 66 26.80 16.20 5.35
C MET A 66 25.64 15.38 5.91
N THR A 67 25.28 15.63 7.15
CA THR A 67 24.18 14.90 7.82
C THR A 67 23.09 15.88 8.22
N VAL A 68 21.84 15.48 7.94
CA VAL A 68 20.62 16.18 8.36
C VAL A 68 19.72 15.19 9.09
N THR A 69 19.14 15.65 10.20
CA THR A 69 18.09 14.89 10.89
C THR A 69 16.75 15.57 10.67
N GLN A 70 15.75 14.80 10.24
CA GLN A 70 14.39 15.28 10.04
C GLN A 70 13.40 14.43 10.82
N THR A 71 12.42 15.07 11.44
CA THR A 71 11.31 14.37 12.12
C THR A 71 10.16 14.20 11.14
N TRP A 72 9.75 12.96 10.94
CA TRP A 72 8.63 12.57 10.09
C TRP A 72 7.53 11.94 10.94
N GLN A 73 6.30 11.98 10.44
CA GLN A 73 5.18 11.29 11.08
C GLN A 73 4.99 9.92 10.41
N LEU A 74 5.31 8.88 11.18
CA LEU A 74 4.97 7.52 10.79
C LEU A 74 3.48 7.30 10.98
N ARG A 75 2.78 6.97 9.91
CA ARG A 75 1.38 6.55 9.94
C ARG A 75 1.27 5.04 10.13
N GLN A 76 0.08 4.58 10.50
CA GLN A 76 -0.23 3.15 10.52
C GLN A 76 -0.15 2.59 9.10
N ILE A 77 0.19 1.31 8.99
CA ILE A 77 0.24 0.61 7.69
C ILE A 77 -1.14 0.55 7.00
N ASN A 78 -2.19 0.62 7.79
CA ASN A 78 -3.59 0.63 7.34
C ASN A 78 -4.09 2.00 6.87
N ASP A 79 -3.31 3.06 7.11
CA ASP A 79 -3.67 4.41 6.72
C ASP A 79 -3.32 4.66 5.26
N CYS A 80 -4.33 4.58 4.39
CA CYS A 80 -4.21 4.87 2.97
C CYS A 80 -4.36 6.39 2.72
N PRO A 81 -3.30 7.10 2.32
CA PRO A 81 -3.41 8.51 1.97
C PRO A 81 -4.30 8.69 0.74
N THR A 82 -5.30 9.59 0.84
CA THR A 82 -6.15 9.94 -0.29
C THR A 82 -5.65 11.20 -1.00
N TYR A 83 -4.91 12.04 -0.26
CA TYR A 83 -4.31 13.25 -0.79
C TYR A 83 -2.87 13.40 -0.30
N ILE A 84 -2.01 13.86 -1.17
CA ILE A 84 -0.67 14.34 -0.81
C ILE A 84 -0.53 15.81 -1.13
N ARG A 85 0.18 16.52 -0.25
CA ARG A 85 0.59 17.90 -0.51
C ARG A 85 2.03 17.88 -1.02
N SER A 86 2.23 18.39 -2.21
CA SER A 86 3.56 18.58 -2.79
C SER A 86 3.92 20.06 -2.81
N ARG A 87 5.20 20.34 -2.68
CA ARG A 87 5.79 21.67 -2.86
C ARG A 87 6.58 21.63 -4.15
N ARG A 88 6.10 22.30 -5.18
CA ARG A 88 6.77 22.35 -6.47
C ARG A 88 7.44 23.70 -6.63
N LEU A 89 8.75 23.68 -6.86
CA LEU A 89 9.50 24.87 -7.27
C LEU A 89 9.20 25.11 -8.75
N GLN A 90 8.66 26.28 -9.07
CA GLN A 90 8.45 26.70 -10.47
C GLN A 90 9.73 27.31 -11.02
N THR A 91 9.83 27.38 -12.34
CA THR A 91 10.97 27.98 -13.07
C THR A 91 11.25 29.44 -12.71
N ASN A 92 10.25 30.15 -12.20
CA ASN A 92 10.34 31.52 -11.71
C ASN A 92 10.75 31.63 -10.24
N GLY A 93 11.17 30.55 -9.59
CA GLY A 93 11.57 30.51 -8.19
C GLY A 93 10.42 30.51 -7.17
N ILE A 94 9.16 30.52 -7.62
CA ILE A 94 8.00 30.47 -6.72
C ILE A 94 7.73 29.04 -6.31
N ILE A 95 7.52 28.82 -5.00
CA ILE A 95 7.08 27.53 -4.48
C ILE A 95 5.55 27.47 -4.53
N LYS A 96 5.03 26.59 -5.34
CA LYS A 96 3.59 26.28 -5.39
C LYS A 96 3.28 25.08 -4.52
N ASN A 97 2.31 25.23 -3.61
CA ASN A 97 1.75 24.12 -2.88
C ASN A 97 0.62 23.52 -3.74
N GLU A 98 0.75 22.25 -4.06
CA GLU A 98 -0.27 21.50 -4.80
C GLU A 98 -0.80 20.37 -3.94
N THR A 99 -2.12 20.16 -4.01
CA THR A 99 -2.76 18.98 -3.41
C THR A 99 -3.15 18.04 -4.54
N MET A 100 -2.65 16.82 -4.49
CA MET A 100 -2.92 15.80 -5.50
C MET A 100 -3.74 14.69 -4.86
N ASN A 101 -4.83 14.29 -5.51
CA ASN A 101 -5.57 13.09 -5.14
C ASN A 101 -4.76 11.87 -5.58
N VAL A 102 -4.45 10.99 -4.64
CA VAL A 102 -3.67 9.77 -4.86
C VAL A 102 -4.43 8.51 -4.45
N ALA A 103 -5.71 8.65 -4.09
CA ALA A 103 -6.51 7.56 -3.54
C ALA A 103 -6.44 6.28 -4.39
N ILE A 104 -6.60 6.38 -5.70
CA ILE A 104 -6.59 5.23 -6.61
C ILE A 104 -5.24 4.51 -6.54
N ILE A 105 -4.13 5.26 -6.58
CA ILE A 105 -2.77 4.68 -6.58
C ILE A 105 -2.47 4.04 -5.23
N THR A 106 -2.85 4.68 -4.13
CA THR A 106 -2.54 4.20 -2.79
C THR A 106 -3.45 3.04 -2.36
N LEU A 107 -4.73 3.04 -2.79
CA LEU A 107 -5.64 1.92 -2.56
C LEU A 107 -5.20 0.65 -3.28
N ALA A 108 -4.62 0.76 -4.47
CA ALA A 108 -4.04 -0.37 -5.18
C ALA A 108 -2.97 -1.11 -4.36
N GLY A 109 -2.28 -0.43 -3.44
CA GLY A 109 -1.31 -1.04 -2.52
C GLY A 109 -1.92 -2.03 -1.51
N PHE A 110 -3.25 -2.04 -1.34
CA PHE A 110 -3.97 -2.98 -0.47
C PHE A 110 -4.50 -4.20 -1.23
N VAL A 111 -4.36 -4.22 -2.54
CA VAL A 111 -4.65 -5.38 -3.39
C VAL A 111 -3.43 -6.30 -3.40
N ASN A 112 -3.61 -7.57 -3.01
CA ASN A 112 -2.53 -8.55 -2.92
C ASN A 112 -3.03 -9.93 -3.37
N GLU A 113 -2.90 -10.23 -4.66
CA GLU A 113 -3.30 -11.51 -5.26
C GLU A 113 -2.44 -12.70 -4.77
N ASN A 114 -1.30 -12.40 -4.15
CA ASN A 114 -0.40 -13.42 -3.60
C ASN A 114 -0.57 -13.63 -2.08
N HIS A 115 -1.62 -13.06 -1.48
CA HIS A 115 -1.90 -13.26 -0.07
C HIS A 115 -2.13 -14.75 0.25
N PRO A 116 -1.51 -15.30 1.34
CA PRO A 116 -1.56 -16.74 1.64
C PRO A 116 -2.97 -17.33 1.84
N SER A 117 -3.95 -16.49 2.18
CA SER A 117 -5.35 -16.95 2.35
C SER A 117 -6.10 -17.16 1.04
N ILE A 118 -5.64 -16.55 -0.08
CA ILE A 118 -6.38 -16.59 -1.36
C ILE A 118 -6.46 -18.01 -1.92
N PRO A 119 -5.37 -18.80 -1.99
CA PRO A 119 -5.47 -20.18 -2.49
C PRO A 119 -6.48 -21.03 -1.73
N ARG A 120 -6.61 -20.83 -0.40
CA ARG A 120 -7.60 -21.53 0.40
C ARG A 120 -9.01 -21.11 0.07
N ILE A 121 -9.27 -19.80 -0.13
CA ILE A 121 -10.59 -19.30 -0.54
C ILE A 121 -10.98 -19.88 -1.90
N LEU A 122 -10.04 -19.92 -2.85
CA LEU A 122 -10.29 -20.52 -4.17
C LEU A 122 -10.56 -22.01 -4.09
N SER A 123 -9.82 -22.76 -3.27
CA SER A 123 -10.09 -24.19 -3.03
C SER A 123 -11.47 -24.43 -2.41
N GLU A 124 -11.87 -23.59 -1.45
CA GLU A 124 -13.21 -23.65 -0.85
C GLU A 124 -14.31 -23.32 -1.88
N ALA A 125 -14.06 -22.41 -2.82
CA ALA A 125 -15.00 -22.07 -3.88
C ALA A 125 -15.18 -23.23 -4.89
N LEU A 126 -14.12 -23.92 -5.28
CA LEU A 126 -14.21 -25.13 -6.09
C LEU A 126 -14.98 -26.23 -5.36
N ALA A 127 -14.79 -26.38 -4.05
CA ALA A 127 -15.50 -27.38 -3.26
C ALA A 127 -17.02 -27.14 -3.14
N THR A 128 -17.51 -25.96 -3.56
CA THR A 128 -18.97 -25.74 -3.66
C THR A 128 -19.63 -26.53 -4.78
N GLY A 129 -18.86 -26.96 -5.79
CA GLY A 129 -19.38 -27.67 -6.98
C GLY A 129 -20.12 -26.74 -7.98
N GLU A 130 -20.06 -25.41 -7.81
CA GLU A 130 -20.69 -24.46 -8.73
C GLU A 130 -19.87 -24.24 -10.01
N ILE A 131 -18.57 -24.47 -9.90
CA ILE A 131 -17.58 -24.41 -10.98
C ILE A 131 -16.60 -25.56 -10.82
N ASP A 132 -16.11 -26.06 -11.95
CA ASP A 132 -15.11 -27.14 -11.96
C ASP A 132 -13.66 -26.59 -11.92
N SER A 133 -13.48 -25.36 -12.39
CA SER A 133 -12.18 -24.71 -12.45
C SER A 133 -12.32 -23.18 -12.49
N PHE A 134 -11.22 -22.48 -12.23
CA PHE A 134 -11.09 -21.06 -12.49
C PHE A 134 -10.42 -20.84 -13.85
N SER A 135 -11.20 -20.47 -14.84
CA SER A 135 -10.76 -20.24 -16.22
C SER A 135 -10.53 -18.75 -16.54
N GLY A 136 -10.86 -17.86 -15.61
CA GLY A 136 -10.83 -16.41 -15.87
C GLY A 136 -11.77 -16.07 -17.04
N TYR A 137 -11.21 -15.45 -18.09
CA TYR A 137 -11.94 -15.10 -19.32
C TYR A 137 -11.82 -16.16 -20.45
N GLN A 138 -11.14 -17.28 -20.23
CA GLN A 138 -10.80 -18.24 -21.31
C GLN A 138 -12.03 -18.92 -21.93
N GLU A 139 -13.13 -19.04 -21.19
CA GLU A 139 -14.38 -19.60 -21.73
C GLU A 139 -15.17 -18.63 -22.59
N GLY A 140 -14.79 -17.35 -22.63
CA GLY A 140 -15.32 -16.36 -23.54
C GLY A 140 -16.78 -15.95 -23.33
N THR A 141 -17.39 -16.32 -22.19
CA THR A 141 -18.77 -15.97 -21.87
C THR A 141 -18.88 -15.21 -20.55
N ASP A 142 -19.73 -14.18 -20.51
CA ASP A 142 -20.04 -13.44 -19.28
C ASP A 142 -20.61 -14.33 -18.18
N ILE A 143 -21.33 -15.38 -18.57
CA ILE A 143 -21.93 -16.34 -17.62
C ILE A 143 -20.85 -17.12 -16.90
N SER A 144 -19.79 -17.55 -17.57
CA SER A 144 -18.69 -18.28 -16.93
C SER A 144 -17.94 -17.39 -15.93
N VAL A 145 -17.71 -16.12 -16.27
CA VAL A 145 -17.12 -15.13 -15.38
C VAL A 145 -17.99 -14.94 -14.13
N LEU A 146 -19.29 -14.70 -14.33
CA LEU A 146 -20.23 -14.51 -13.21
C LEU A 146 -20.32 -15.72 -12.29
N ARG A 147 -20.26 -16.95 -12.83
CA ARG A 147 -20.25 -18.19 -12.00
C ARG A 147 -19.02 -18.26 -11.12
N GLN A 148 -17.84 -17.94 -11.64
CA GLN A 148 -16.60 -17.92 -10.88
C GLN A 148 -16.66 -16.87 -9.76
N LEU A 149 -17.12 -15.65 -10.06
CA LEU A 149 -17.29 -14.59 -9.06
C LEU A 149 -18.33 -14.97 -8.00
N ASN A 150 -19.44 -15.62 -8.41
CA ASN A 150 -20.48 -16.07 -7.49
C ASN A 150 -19.97 -17.18 -6.54
N ALA A 151 -19.20 -18.13 -7.05
CA ALA A 151 -18.57 -19.16 -6.21
C ALA A 151 -17.66 -18.56 -5.14
N ILE A 152 -16.86 -17.56 -5.50
CA ILE A 152 -16.02 -16.80 -4.56
C ILE A 152 -16.90 -16.06 -3.55
N TRP A 153 -17.92 -15.36 -4.01
CA TRP A 153 -18.84 -14.61 -3.15
C TRP A 153 -19.48 -15.47 -2.09
N LYS A 154 -19.99 -16.66 -2.47
CA LYS A 154 -20.60 -17.62 -1.53
C LYS A 154 -19.64 -18.08 -0.44
N VAL A 155 -18.36 -18.25 -0.77
CA VAL A 155 -17.34 -18.58 0.23
C VAL A 155 -17.14 -17.42 1.20
N LEU A 156 -17.04 -16.19 0.72
CA LEU A 156 -16.87 -15.01 1.57
C LEU A 156 -18.11 -14.78 2.45
N GLU A 157 -19.31 -14.99 1.90
CA GLU A 157 -20.56 -14.95 2.65
C GLU A 157 -20.59 -16.02 3.75
N LYS A 158 -20.24 -17.27 3.42
CA LYS A 158 -20.16 -18.38 4.39
C LYS A 158 -19.13 -18.12 5.48
N LYS A 159 -18.05 -17.37 5.20
CA LYS A 159 -17.09 -16.93 6.21
C LYS A 159 -17.68 -15.89 7.17
N GLY A 160 -18.87 -15.38 6.87
CA GLY A 160 -19.61 -14.45 7.73
C GLY A 160 -19.00 -13.05 7.76
N ILE A 161 -18.33 -12.62 6.68
CA ILE A 161 -17.81 -11.25 6.57
C ILE A 161 -19.00 -10.29 6.50
N ARG A 162 -19.08 -9.38 7.48
CA ARG A 162 -20.18 -8.42 7.60
C ARG A 162 -19.67 -7.00 7.33
N TYR A 163 -20.55 -6.18 6.78
CA TYR A 163 -20.25 -4.77 6.62
C TYR A 163 -20.08 -4.09 7.98
N SER A 164 -19.01 -3.35 8.12
CA SER A 164 -18.69 -2.57 9.32
C SER A 164 -18.02 -1.28 8.92
N SER A 165 -18.63 -0.15 9.30
CA SER A 165 -18.06 1.18 9.12
C SER A 165 -17.40 1.74 10.38
N ILE A 166 -17.17 0.89 11.40
CA ILE A 166 -16.68 1.33 12.72
C ILE A 166 -15.28 1.97 12.63
N ASP A 167 -14.44 1.52 11.69
CA ASP A 167 -13.13 2.13 11.44
C ASP A 167 -13.23 3.19 10.33
N THR A 168 -14.29 3.94 10.33
CA THR A 168 -14.42 5.05 9.40
C THR A 168 -13.31 6.06 9.62
N THR A 169 -12.64 6.32 8.52
CA THR A 169 -12.00 7.59 8.22
C THR A 169 -11.82 8.48 9.44
N THR A 170 -10.64 8.52 9.96
CA THR A 170 -10.17 9.71 10.65
C THR A 170 -10.59 10.89 9.79
N GLY A 171 -11.45 11.72 10.30
CA GLY A 171 -12.24 12.73 9.60
C GLY A 171 -11.60 13.36 8.37
N SER A 172 -12.41 13.86 7.48
CA SER A 172 -12.06 14.47 6.18
C SER A 172 -10.88 15.47 6.19
N SER A 173 -10.48 15.95 7.35
CA SER A 173 -9.34 16.86 7.53
C SER A 173 -7.97 16.22 7.35
N THR A 174 -7.86 14.88 7.46
CA THR A 174 -6.56 14.19 7.40
C THR A 174 -6.25 13.63 6.03
N GLY A 175 -7.22 13.54 5.13
CA GLY A 175 -7.04 12.97 3.79
C GLY A 175 -6.53 11.52 3.82
N VAL A 176 -7.04 10.72 4.76
CA VAL A 176 -6.64 9.32 4.97
C VAL A 176 -7.89 8.45 5.03
N GLN A 177 -7.84 7.32 4.33
CA GLN A 177 -8.80 6.22 4.45
C GLN A 177 -8.13 5.09 5.22
N HIS A 178 -8.72 4.66 6.31
CA HIS A 178 -8.27 3.44 6.99
C HIS A 178 -8.76 2.21 6.20
N VAL A 179 -7.84 1.31 5.86
CA VAL A 179 -8.13 0.09 5.08
C VAL A 179 -7.63 -1.13 5.86
N ARG A 180 -8.53 -2.08 6.14
CA ARG A 180 -8.12 -3.34 6.76
C ARG A 180 -7.33 -4.19 5.77
N LEU A 181 -6.24 -4.77 6.25
CA LEU A 181 -5.50 -5.77 5.47
C LEU A 181 -6.34 -7.05 5.33
N ILE A 182 -6.04 -7.87 4.33
CA ILE A 182 -6.80 -9.10 4.03
C ILE A 182 -6.90 -10.02 5.25
N GLU A 183 -5.81 -10.22 5.97
CA GLU A 183 -5.80 -11.06 7.17
C GLU A 183 -6.69 -10.50 8.28
N ASP A 184 -6.76 -9.18 8.44
CA ASP A 184 -7.61 -8.54 9.45
C ASP A 184 -9.08 -8.65 9.06
N THR A 185 -9.41 -8.43 7.78
CA THR A 185 -10.76 -8.63 7.24
C THR A 185 -11.24 -10.05 7.48
N LEU A 186 -10.41 -11.04 7.18
CA LEU A 186 -10.77 -12.46 7.34
C LEU A 186 -10.86 -12.89 8.80
N SER A 187 -9.98 -12.40 9.68
CA SER A 187 -9.93 -12.76 11.10
C SER A 187 -11.06 -12.11 11.90
N THR A 188 -11.33 -10.82 11.67
CA THR A 188 -12.39 -10.08 12.35
C THR A 188 -13.76 -10.33 11.75
N ARG A 189 -13.84 -10.86 10.52
CA ARG A 189 -15.04 -11.02 9.73
C ARG A 189 -15.79 -9.72 9.51
N GLN A 190 -15.05 -8.63 9.36
CA GLN A 190 -15.58 -7.30 9.14
C GLN A 190 -14.89 -6.64 7.96
N ALA A 191 -15.66 -5.95 7.14
CA ALA A 191 -15.15 -5.17 6.02
C ALA A 191 -16.02 -3.95 5.80
N ASN A 192 -15.43 -2.81 5.47
CA ASN A 192 -16.15 -1.71 4.83
C ASN A 192 -16.14 -1.93 3.29
N CYS A 193 -16.68 -0.97 2.54
CA CYS A 193 -16.71 -1.09 1.08
C CYS A 193 -15.31 -1.19 0.47
N VAL A 194 -14.32 -0.46 0.99
CA VAL A 194 -12.94 -0.46 0.49
C VAL A 194 -12.24 -1.76 0.83
N ASP A 195 -12.34 -2.22 2.08
CA ASP A 195 -11.75 -3.49 2.54
C ASP A 195 -12.26 -4.67 1.71
N GLY A 196 -13.58 -4.73 1.53
CA GLY A 196 -14.25 -5.78 0.75
C GLY A 196 -13.86 -5.73 -0.73
N SER A 197 -13.78 -4.53 -1.31
CA SER A 197 -13.34 -4.36 -2.70
C SER A 197 -11.89 -4.78 -2.89
N ALA A 198 -10.98 -4.41 -2.00
CA ALA A 198 -9.57 -4.80 -2.08
C ALA A 198 -9.38 -6.32 -1.94
N LEU A 199 -10.11 -6.97 -1.02
CA LEU A 199 -10.11 -8.43 -0.90
C LEU A 199 -10.63 -9.10 -2.17
N PHE A 200 -11.78 -8.65 -2.69
CA PHE A 200 -12.41 -9.26 -3.86
C PHE A 200 -11.56 -9.06 -5.13
N ALA A 201 -11.01 -7.85 -5.31
CA ALA A 201 -10.07 -7.55 -6.41
C ALA A 201 -8.82 -8.44 -6.34
N SER A 202 -8.27 -8.65 -5.14
CA SER A 202 -7.12 -9.55 -4.95
C SER A 202 -7.41 -10.98 -5.40
N ILE A 203 -8.61 -11.48 -5.10
CA ILE A 203 -9.02 -12.82 -5.52
C ILE A 203 -9.28 -12.88 -7.02
N ALA A 204 -9.94 -11.86 -7.60
CA ALA A 204 -10.23 -11.78 -9.04
C ALA A 204 -8.95 -11.75 -9.87
N ILE A 205 -7.97 -10.93 -9.48
CA ILE A 205 -6.66 -10.86 -10.15
C ILE A 205 -5.95 -12.22 -10.07
N LYS A 206 -6.02 -12.92 -8.94
CA LYS A 206 -5.41 -14.25 -8.77
C LYS A 206 -5.91 -15.27 -9.77
N ILE A 207 -7.15 -15.20 -10.20
CA ILE A 207 -7.74 -16.10 -11.19
C ILE A 207 -7.66 -15.55 -12.62
N GLY A 208 -6.85 -14.52 -12.85
CA GLY A 208 -6.59 -13.95 -14.17
C GLY A 208 -7.68 -13.00 -14.68
N MET A 209 -8.47 -12.42 -13.79
CA MET A 209 -9.45 -11.38 -14.14
C MET A 209 -8.88 -9.99 -13.87
N ASP A 210 -9.17 -9.04 -14.75
CA ASP A 210 -8.89 -7.62 -14.50
C ASP A 210 -9.83 -7.08 -13.43
N ALA A 211 -9.28 -6.37 -12.46
CA ALA A 211 -10.06 -5.71 -11.42
C ALA A 211 -9.62 -4.24 -11.28
N TYR A 212 -10.59 -3.36 -11.18
CA TYR A 212 -10.40 -1.92 -11.02
C TYR A 212 -11.09 -1.48 -9.71
N LEU A 213 -10.40 -0.62 -8.93
CA LEU A 213 -10.92 -0.03 -7.68
C LEU A 213 -11.37 1.41 -7.89
#